data_51f4f13307a3a07f9a31cd778e826324
#
_entry.id   51f4f13307a3a07f9a31cd778e826324
#
_cell.length_a   1.000
_cell.length_b   1.000
_cell.length_c   1.000
_cell.angle_alpha   90.00
_cell.angle_beta   90.00
_cell.angle_gamma   90.00
#
_symmetry.space_group_name_H-M   'P 1'
#
loop_
_entity.id
_entity.type
_entity.pdbx_description
1 polymer ?
#
loop_
_entity_poly.entity_id
_entity_poly.type
_entity_poly.pdbx_seq_one_letter_code
_entity_poly.pdbx_strand_id
1 'polypeptide(L)'
;MKKRVFAAFCVLCALNLGALSLAEMPSVMQANIDKSRELLKAHGTEKAALEIIEIFDPIFDYELMARLSLSKRYKSLTPAQRAEYNKAFEEQLKFSFTSKLGLYKDQEIKITTTEKSKERVFLHSQMPLNGEQREIVFKFYDKKGDWLIYDVDILGISIIQTYRSQFADLLDTADFKALLDALKATKFEKK
;
A
#
# COMPACT_ATOMS: atom_id res chain seq x y z
N MET A 1 18.59 55.35 5.75
CA MET A 1 17.79 54.32 6.41
C MET A 1 17.11 53.48 5.34
N LYS A 2 17.66 52.30 5.00
CA LYS A 2 17.12 51.39 3.96
C LYS A 2 16.25 50.32 4.66
N LYS A 3 14.93 50.38 4.48
CA LYS A 3 14.00 49.39 4.97
C LYS A 3 14.11 48.12 4.11
N ARG A 4 14.61 47.04 4.68
CA ARG A 4 14.59 45.69 4.06
C ARG A 4 13.19 45.09 4.29
N VAL A 5 12.44 44.95 3.20
CA VAL A 5 11.17 44.18 3.19
C VAL A 5 11.55 42.72 3.09
N PHE A 6 11.30 41.96 4.17
CA PHE A 6 11.40 40.50 4.17
C PHE A 6 10.08 39.96 3.58
N ALA A 7 10.12 39.55 2.34
CA ALA A 7 9.01 38.80 1.74
C ALA A 7 9.03 37.37 2.32
N ALA A 8 8.13 37.11 3.25
CA ALA A 8 7.86 35.75 3.71
C ALA A 8 7.17 35.00 2.57
N PHE A 9 7.90 34.08 1.94
CA PHE A 9 7.37 33.14 0.96
C PHE A 9 6.64 32.05 1.76
N CYS A 10 5.34 32.26 2.05
CA CYS A 10 4.46 31.20 2.53
C CYS A 10 4.26 30.21 1.39
N VAL A 11 5.01 29.12 1.42
CA VAL A 11 4.68 27.92 0.63
C VAL A 11 3.40 27.37 1.24
N LEU A 12 2.25 27.74 0.66
CA LEU A 12 0.99 27.02 0.86
C LEU A 12 1.22 25.63 0.29
N CYS A 13 1.49 24.66 1.18
CA CYS A 13 1.18 23.25 0.88
C CYS A 13 -0.33 23.14 0.74
N ALA A 14 -0.83 23.38 -0.47
CA ALA A 14 -2.17 23.00 -0.83
C ALA A 14 -2.20 21.46 -0.68
N LEU A 15 -2.93 20.98 0.32
CA LEU A 15 -3.40 19.61 0.38
C LEU A 15 -4.23 19.40 -0.90
N ASN A 16 -3.58 18.90 -1.94
CA ASN A 16 -4.26 18.44 -3.12
C ASN A 16 -5.10 17.22 -2.71
N LEU A 17 -6.37 17.44 -2.39
CA LEU A 17 -7.43 16.42 -2.35
C LEU A 17 -7.78 15.97 -3.79
N GLY A 18 -6.87 16.14 -4.74
CA GLY A 18 -7.03 15.73 -6.12
C GLY A 18 -6.53 14.31 -6.36
N ALA A 19 -7.07 13.68 -7.38
CA ALA A 19 -6.63 12.39 -7.90
C ALA A 19 -5.11 12.37 -8.13
N LEU A 20 -4.44 11.28 -7.75
CA LEU A 20 -3.01 11.12 -7.97
C LEU A 20 -2.72 11.05 -9.48
N SER A 21 -2.01 12.03 -10.01
CA SER A 21 -1.60 12.06 -11.41
C SER A 21 -0.34 11.22 -11.67
N LEU A 22 -0.18 10.74 -12.91
CA LEU A 22 1.00 9.99 -13.32
C LEU A 22 2.31 10.80 -13.13
N ALA A 23 2.27 12.10 -13.40
CA ALA A 23 3.45 12.96 -13.31
C ALA A 23 3.90 13.20 -11.87
N GLU A 24 2.95 13.27 -10.93
CA GLU A 24 3.20 13.55 -9.52
C GLU A 24 3.47 12.28 -8.71
N MET A 25 3.08 11.11 -9.23
CA MET A 25 3.15 9.82 -8.53
C MET A 25 4.53 9.56 -7.87
N PRO A 26 5.68 9.68 -8.55
CA PRO A 26 6.97 9.38 -7.92
C PRO A 26 7.30 10.32 -6.76
N SER A 27 7.01 11.61 -6.90
CA SER A 27 7.29 12.61 -5.87
C SER A 27 6.34 12.50 -4.68
N VAL A 28 5.06 12.26 -4.91
CA VAL A 28 4.06 12.03 -3.85
C VAL A 28 4.39 10.76 -3.08
N MET A 29 4.72 9.68 -3.78
CA MET A 29 5.10 8.42 -3.12
C MET A 29 6.39 8.56 -2.31
N GLN A 30 7.42 9.26 -2.83
CA GLN A 30 8.64 9.51 -2.07
C GLN A 30 8.34 10.34 -0.82
N ALA A 31 7.54 11.41 -0.94
CA ALA A 31 7.16 12.25 0.21
C ALA A 31 6.39 11.44 1.29
N ASN A 32 5.48 10.56 0.88
CA ASN A 32 4.74 9.70 1.80
C ASN A 32 5.65 8.70 2.52
N ILE A 33 6.60 8.11 1.81
CA ILE A 33 7.62 7.20 2.37
C ILE A 33 8.51 7.94 3.38
N ASP A 34 9.01 9.12 3.02
CA ASP A 34 9.87 9.92 3.89
C ASP A 34 9.12 10.38 5.14
N LYS A 35 7.87 10.82 4.98
CA LYS A 35 6.99 11.19 6.10
C LYS A 35 6.74 10.01 7.03
N SER A 36 6.49 8.82 6.48
CA SER A 36 6.31 7.61 7.28
C SER A 36 7.53 7.27 8.13
N ARG A 37 8.73 7.41 7.54
CA ARG A 37 9.99 7.21 8.27
C ARG A 37 10.17 8.25 9.39
N GLU A 38 9.82 9.51 9.17
CA GLU A 38 9.85 10.55 10.20
C GLU A 38 8.90 10.22 11.35
N LEU A 39 7.66 9.80 11.04
CA LEU A 39 6.67 9.42 12.04
C LEU A 39 7.14 8.24 12.90
N LEU A 40 7.72 7.20 12.26
CA LEU A 40 8.27 6.05 12.97
C LEU A 40 9.39 6.44 13.93
N LYS A 41 10.26 7.37 13.54
CA LYS A 41 11.35 7.87 14.40
C LYS A 41 10.83 8.74 15.55
N ALA A 42 9.83 9.57 15.28
CA ALA A 42 9.30 10.51 16.27
C ALA A 42 8.35 9.87 17.29
N HIS A 43 7.48 8.96 16.84
CA HIS A 43 6.35 8.45 17.64
C HIS A 43 6.48 6.97 18.00
N GLY A 44 7.47 6.25 17.42
CA GLY A 44 7.55 4.80 17.53
C GLY A 44 6.48 4.09 16.68
N THR A 45 6.57 2.76 16.62
CA THR A 45 5.80 1.95 15.65
C THR A 45 4.30 2.01 15.89
N GLU A 46 3.85 1.86 17.12
CA GLU A 46 2.42 1.74 17.44
C GLU A 46 1.64 3.02 17.11
N LYS A 47 2.15 4.18 17.57
CA LYS A 47 1.49 5.46 17.32
C LYS A 47 1.61 5.89 15.86
N ALA A 48 2.78 5.71 15.25
CA ALA A 48 2.99 6.05 13.85
C ALA A 48 2.15 5.20 12.88
N ALA A 49 1.79 3.97 13.27
CA ALA A 49 1.04 3.05 12.40
C ALA A 49 -0.29 3.64 11.90
N LEU A 50 -1.05 4.30 12.77
CA LEU A 50 -2.32 4.92 12.40
C LEU A 50 -2.11 6.11 11.46
N GLU A 51 -1.15 6.97 11.75
CA GLU A 51 -0.83 8.14 10.92
C GLU A 51 -0.31 7.72 9.53
N ILE A 52 0.47 6.63 9.45
CA ILE A 52 0.95 6.07 8.18
C ILE A 52 -0.20 5.47 7.37
N ILE A 53 -1.14 4.77 8.01
CA ILE A 53 -2.35 4.30 7.33
C ILE A 53 -3.11 5.46 6.70
N GLU A 54 -3.34 6.56 7.43
CA GLU A 54 -4.04 7.74 6.93
C GLU A 54 -3.35 8.36 5.69
N ILE A 55 -2.01 8.32 5.64
CA ILE A 55 -1.25 8.80 4.48
C ILE A 55 -1.48 7.93 3.23
N PHE A 56 -1.55 6.61 3.42
CA PHE A 56 -1.62 5.67 2.29
C PHE A 56 -3.03 5.26 1.90
N ASP A 57 -4.02 5.30 2.80
CA ASP A 57 -5.41 4.90 2.52
C ASP A 57 -6.00 5.52 1.26
N PRO A 58 -5.79 6.83 0.96
CA PRO A 58 -6.38 7.44 -0.23
C PRO A 58 -5.85 6.89 -1.56
N ILE A 59 -4.67 6.25 -1.54
CA ILE A 59 -4.00 5.78 -2.77
C ILE A 59 -4.05 4.27 -2.95
N PHE A 60 -4.66 3.51 -2.01
CA PHE A 60 -4.89 2.08 -2.15
C PHE A 60 -6.32 1.76 -2.60
N ASP A 61 -6.49 0.86 -3.58
CA ASP A 61 -7.79 0.27 -3.90
C ASP A 61 -7.95 -1.08 -3.22
N TYR A 62 -8.30 -1.05 -1.93
CA TYR A 62 -8.50 -2.26 -1.12
C TYR A 62 -9.58 -3.19 -1.69
N GLU A 63 -10.63 -2.62 -2.30
CA GLU A 63 -11.70 -3.42 -2.94
C GLU A 63 -11.16 -4.20 -4.14
N LEU A 64 -10.36 -3.55 -4.99
CA LEU A 64 -9.73 -4.23 -6.12
C LEU A 64 -8.75 -5.29 -5.63
N MET A 65 -7.94 -5.00 -4.61
CA MET A 65 -7.02 -5.95 -4.02
C MET A 65 -7.76 -7.19 -3.45
N ALA A 66 -8.84 -6.98 -2.69
CA ALA A 66 -9.69 -8.04 -2.19
C ALA A 66 -10.28 -8.91 -3.32
N ARG A 67 -10.78 -8.27 -4.37
CA ARG A 67 -11.30 -8.97 -5.56
C ARG A 67 -10.21 -9.81 -6.24
N LEU A 68 -9.01 -9.26 -6.39
CA LEU A 68 -7.90 -9.94 -7.02
C LEU A 68 -7.38 -11.12 -6.18
N SER A 69 -7.41 -11.04 -4.86
CA SER A 69 -6.96 -12.11 -3.96
C SER A 69 -7.80 -13.39 -4.09
N LEU A 70 -9.10 -13.26 -4.37
CA LEU A 70 -10.02 -14.39 -4.58
C LEU A 70 -10.21 -14.79 -6.05
N SER A 71 -9.74 -13.97 -7.00
CA SER A 71 -9.86 -14.26 -8.43
C SER A 71 -11.32 -14.60 -8.85
N LYS A 72 -11.54 -15.77 -9.45
CA LYS A 72 -12.86 -16.22 -9.91
C LYS A 72 -13.86 -16.38 -8.76
N ARG A 73 -13.41 -16.83 -7.59
CA ARG A 73 -14.27 -17.06 -6.42
C ARG A 73 -15.00 -15.80 -5.95
N TYR A 74 -14.36 -14.63 -6.07
CA TYR A 74 -15.02 -13.37 -5.71
C TYR A 74 -16.34 -13.13 -6.45
N LYS A 75 -16.45 -13.59 -7.71
CA LYS A 75 -17.67 -13.44 -8.51
C LYS A 75 -18.83 -14.29 -8.01
N SER A 76 -18.54 -15.43 -7.35
CA SER A 76 -19.56 -16.34 -6.81
C SER A 76 -20.09 -15.91 -5.43
N LEU A 77 -19.46 -14.93 -4.78
CA LEU A 77 -19.95 -14.38 -3.53
C LEU A 77 -21.17 -13.50 -3.74
N THR A 78 -22.12 -13.55 -2.80
CA THR A 78 -23.25 -12.62 -2.74
C THR A 78 -22.77 -11.20 -2.48
N PRO A 79 -23.58 -10.14 -2.75
CA PRO A 79 -23.21 -8.77 -2.41
C PRO A 79 -22.85 -8.57 -0.92
N ALA A 80 -23.59 -9.20 0.00
CA ALA A 80 -23.30 -9.14 1.43
C ALA A 80 -21.95 -9.79 1.79
N GLN A 81 -21.69 -10.98 1.22
CA GLN A 81 -20.41 -11.66 1.42
C GLN A 81 -19.23 -10.88 0.84
N ARG A 82 -19.40 -10.21 -0.31
CA ARG A 82 -18.35 -9.32 -0.86
C ARG A 82 -18.06 -8.16 0.06
N ALA A 83 -19.09 -7.50 0.59
CA ALA A 83 -18.89 -6.38 1.52
C ALA A 83 -18.17 -6.83 2.80
N GLU A 84 -18.56 -7.98 3.37
CA GLU A 84 -17.92 -8.56 4.55
C GLU A 84 -16.46 -8.96 4.26
N TYR A 85 -16.21 -9.62 3.13
CA TYR A 85 -14.86 -9.99 2.72
C TYR A 85 -13.96 -8.78 2.49
N ASN A 86 -14.44 -7.77 1.76
CA ASN A 86 -13.67 -6.55 1.48
C ASN A 86 -13.24 -5.87 2.77
N LYS A 87 -14.17 -5.72 3.72
CA LYS A 87 -13.86 -5.14 5.03
C LYS A 87 -12.82 -5.97 5.79
N ALA A 88 -13.01 -7.26 5.88
CA ALA A 88 -12.07 -8.15 6.58
C ALA A 88 -10.68 -8.17 5.90
N PHE A 89 -10.64 -8.12 4.56
CA PHE A 89 -9.40 -8.07 3.80
C PHE A 89 -8.63 -6.77 4.06
N GLU A 90 -9.32 -5.63 4.02
CA GLU A 90 -8.73 -4.33 4.31
C GLU A 90 -8.14 -4.29 5.73
N GLU A 91 -8.92 -4.71 6.73
CA GLU A 91 -8.49 -4.79 8.13
C GLU A 91 -7.25 -5.67 8.29
N GLN A 92 -7.25 -6.86 7.66
CA GLN A 92 -6.15 -7.80 7.73
C GLN A 92 -4.90 -7.28 7.01
N LEU A 93 -5.06 -6.62 5.86
CA LEU A 93 -3.94 -6.02 5.13
C LEU A 93 -3.29 -4.89 5.92
N LYS A 94 -4.09 -3.98 6.49
CA LYS A 94 -3.63 -2.90 7.37
C LYS A 94 -2.91 -3.44 8.59
N PHE A 95 -3.47 -4.45 9.25
CA PHE A 95 -2.83 -5.13 10.38
C PHE A 95 -1.48 -5.75 10.00
N SER A 96 -1.44 -6.47 8.88
CA SER A 96 -0.21 -7.12 8.40
C SER A 96 0.88 -6.11 8.06
N PHE A 97 0.52 -4.96 7.50
CA PHE A 97 1.43 -3.88 7.19
C PHE A 97 1.96 -3.23 8.47
N THR A 98 1.07 -2.80 9.37
CA THR A 98 1.45 -2.08 10.59
C THR A 98 2.27 -2.92 11.54
N SER A 99 2.00 -4.23 11.65
CA SER A 99 2.76 -5.15 12.48
C SER A 99 4.24 -5.29 12.08
N LYS A 100 4.60 -4.88 10.86
CA LYS A 100 5.96 -4.97 10.30
C LYS A 100 6.69 -3.64 10.20
N LEU A 101 6.02 -2.53 10.46
CA LEU A 101 6.63 -1.19 10.33
C LEU A 101 7.91 -1.04 11.15
N GLY A 102 7.98 -1.64 12.33
CA GLY A 102 9.17 -1.59 13.18
C GLY A 102 10.43 -2.19 12.55
N LEU A 103 10.28 -3.09 11.56
CA LEU A 103 11.40 -3.69 10.84
C LEU A 103 12.04 -2.70 9.83
N TYR A 104 11.30 -1.66 9.44
CA TYR A 104 11.68 -0.74 8.37
C TYR A 104 11.95 0.70 8.84
N LYS A 105 11.85 0.99 10.14
CA LYS A 105 11.97 2.34 10.71
C LYS A 105 13.30 3.05 10.37
N ASP A 106 14.38 2.29 10.22
CA ASP A 106 15.72 2.82 9.94
C ASP A 106 16.09 2.68 8.46
N GLN A 107 15.22 2.11 7.64
CA GLN A 107 15.51 1.88 6.23
C GLN A 107 15.17 3.13 5.41
N GLU A 108 16.05 3.48 4.48
CA GLU A 108 15.81 4.54 3.51
C GLU A 108 15.29 3.91 2.22
N ILE A 109 13.98 4.08 1.97
CA ILE A 109 13.35 3.59 0.73
C ILE A 109 13.37 4.73 -0.28
N LYS A 110 13.98 4.49 -1.45
CA LYS A 110 14.09 5.49 -2.54
C LYS A 110 13.35 5.02 -3.77
N ILE A 111 12.48 5.87 -4.28
CA ILE A 111 11.87 5.67 -5.60
C ILE A 111 12.99 5.79 -6.65
N THR A 112 13.03 4.84 -7.58
CA THR A 112 14.11 4.74 -8.59
C THR A 112 13.60 4.95 -10.00
N THR A 113 12.64 4.13 -10.44
CA THR A 113 12.12 4.18 -11.81
C THR A 113 10.62 4.03 -11.86
N THR A 114 10.03 4.56 -12.93
CA THR A 114 8.62 4.41 -13.23
C THR A 114 8.50 3.72 -14.59
N GLU A 115 7.91 2.54 -14.61
CA GLU A 115 7.61 1.81 -15.84
C GLU A 115 6.12 1.89 -16.13
N LYS A 116 5.74 2.36 -17.32
CA LYS A 116 4.35 2.40 -17.77
C LYS A 116 4.07 1.29 -18.78
N SER A 117 3.07 0.47 -18.52
CA SER A 117 2.61 -0.60 -19.41
C SER A 117 1.09 -0.49 -19.59
N LYS A 118 0.63 0.11 -20.69
CA LYS A 118 -0.79 0.37 -21.00
C LYS A 118 -1.45 1.23 -19.89
N GLU A 119 -2.43 0.65 -19.19
CA GLU A 119 -3.20 1.29 -18.10
C GLU A 119 -2.61 0.99 -16.71
N ARG A 120 -1.38 0.51 -16.66
CA ARG A 120 -0.68 0.17 -15.42
C ARG A 120 0.63 0.92 -15.33
N VAL A 121 1.03 1.19 -14.10
CA VAL A 121 2.33 1.77 -13.77
C VAL A 121 2.96 0.94 -12.66
N PHE A 122 4.24 0.65 -12.84
CA PHE A 122 5.08 -0.01 -11.87
C PHE A 122 6.07 1.03 -11.36
N LEU A 123 5.92 1.41 -10.10
CA LEU A 123 6.80 2.35 -9.44
C LEU A 123 7.80 1.57 -8.61
N HIS A 124 9.02 1.53 -9.07
CA HIS A 124 10.11 0.80 -8.45
C HIS A 124 10.76 1.62 -7.34
N SER A 125 11.10 0.98 -6.26
CA SER A 125 11.87 1.57 -5.18
C SER A 125 12.93 0.60 -4.68
N GLN A 126 13.98 1.13 -4.08
CA GLN A 126 15.05 0.36 -3.47
C GLN A 126 15.15 0.65 -1.97
N MET A 127 15.44 -0.38 -1.23
CA MET A 127 15.61 -0.35 0.23
C MET A 127 16.88 -1.12 0.60
N PRO A 128 17.83 -0.53 1.33
CA PRO A 128 18.95 -1.27 1.86
C PRO A 128 18.48 -2.22 2.97
N LEU A 129 18.77 -3.50 2.81
CA LEU A 129 18.46 -4.53 3.82
C LEU A 129 19.58 -5.56 3.87
N ASN A 130 20.19 -5.73 5.05
CA ASN A 130 21.29 -6.69 5.28
C ASN A 130 22.48 -6.52 4.31
N GLY A 131 22.82 -5.28 3.97
CA GLY A 131 23.94 -4.97 3.06
C GLY A 131 23.63 -5.10 1.57
N GLU A 132 22.41 -5.48 1.21
CA GLU A 132 21.95 -5.57 -0.18
C GLU A 132 20.83 -4.58 -0.48
N GLN A 133 20.75 -4.14 -1.73
CA GLN A 133 19.60 -3.37 -2.20
C GLN A 133 18.45 -4.33 -2.51
N ARG A 134 17.32 -4.10 -1.86
CA ARG A 134 16.09 -4.88 -2.06
C ARG A 134 15.03 -4.01 -2.72
N GLU A 135 14.30 -4.62 -3.62
CA GLU A 135 13.28 -3.91 -4.38
C GLU A 135 11.90 -4.01 -3.73
N ILE A 136 11.15 -2.89 -3.80
CA ILE A 136 9.73 -2.83 -3.56
C ILE A 136 9.10 -2.20 -4.80
N VAL A 137 8.08 -2.84 -5.38
CA VAL A 137 7.37 -2.34 -6.56
C VAL A 137 5.91 -2.06 -6.20
N PHE A 138 5.52 -0.80 -6.28
CA PHE A 138 4.12 -0.40 -6.14
C PHE A 138 3.44 -0.48 -7.51
N LYS A 139 2.33 -1.23 -7.60
CA LYS A 139 1.63 -1.46 -8.87
C LYS A 139 0.35 -0.66 -8.89
N PHE A 140 0.32 0.30 -9.79
CA PHE A 140 -0.81 1.22 -9.97
C PHE A 140 -1.64 0.87 -11.20
N TYR A 141 -2.91 1.25 -11.18
CA TYR A 141 -3.77 1.27 -12.34
C TYR A 141 -4.54 2.59 -12.39
N ASP A 142 -4.97 2.97 -13.60
CA ASP A 142 -5.77 4.16 -13.83
C ASP A 142 -7.25 3.88 -13.52
N LYS A 143 -7.78 4.50 -12.47
CA LYS A 143 -9.20 4.50 -12.12
C LYS A 143 -9.83 5.83 -12.54
N LYS A 144 -10.07 6.00 -13.85
CA LYS A 144 -10.70 7.21 -14.42
C LYS A 144 -9.89 8.51 -14.15
N GLY A 145 -8.58 8.43 -14.29
CA GLY A 145 -7.68 9.56 -14.08
C GLY A 145 -7.06 9.63 -12.69
N ASP A 146 -7.48 8.76 -11.77
CA ASP A 146 -6.91 8.61 -10.44
C ASP A 146 -6.09 7.31 -10.37
N TRP A 147 -4.80 7.42 -10.10
CA TRP A 147 -3.90 6.27 -10.05
C TRP A 147 -3.89 5.65 -8.65
N LEU A 148 -4.42 4.43 -8.55
CA LEU A 148 -4.52 3.70 -7.29
C LEU A 148 -3.66 2.44 -7.28
N ILE A 149 -3.10 2.13 -6.11
CA ILE A 149 -2.33 0.91 -5.88
C ILE A 149 -3.28 -0.28 -5.79
N TYR A 150 -3.04 -1.30 -6.62
CA TYR A 150 -3.78 -2.55 -6.60
C TYR A 150 -2.96 -3.77 -6.16
N ASP A 151 -1.64 -3.63 -6.04
CA ASP A 151 -0.73 -4.66 -5.54
C ASP A 151 0.61 -4.03 -5.17
N VAL A 152 1.35 -4.69 -4.29
CA VAL A 152 2.73 -4.33 -3.96
C VAL A 152 3.57 -5.59 -3.98
N ASP A 153 4.70 -5.56 -4.68
CA ASP A 153 5.73 -6.60 -4.57
C ASP A 153 6.77 -6.16 -3.54
N ILE A 154 6.99 -7.00 -2.56
CA ILE A 154 8.03 -6.79 -1.55
C ILE A 154 9.06 -7.92 -1.72
N LEU A 155 10.28 -7.59 -2.07
CA LEU A 155 11.36 -8.57 -2.31
C LEU A 155 10.99 -9.61 -3.38
N GLY A 156 10.28 -9.17 -4.45
CA GLY A 156 9.82 -10.03 -5.53
C GLY A 156 8.57 -10.86 -5.22
N ILE A 157 7.95 -10.67 -4.06
CA ILE A 157 6.74 -11.40 -3.65
C ILE A 157 5.54 -10.46 -3.68
N SER A 158 4.58 -10.71 -4.57
CA SER A 158 3.31 -9.98 -4.63
C SER A 158 2.44 -10.31 -3.43
N ILE A 159 1.89 -9.27 -2.80
CA ILE A 159 0.91 -9.40 -1.71
C ILE A 159 -0.31 -10.18 -2.21
N ILE A 160 -0.85 -9.82 -3.39
CA ILE A 160 -2.03 -10.47 -3.96
C ILE A 160 -1.76 -11.94 -4.28
N GLN A 161 -0.59 -12.28 -4.82
CA GLN A 161 -0.24 -13.68 -5.08
C GLN A 161 -0.06 -14.49 -3.80
N THR A 162 0.45 -13.87 -2.73
CA THR A 162 0.55 -14.52 -1.42
C THR A 162 -0.84 -14.93 -0.91
N TYR A 163 -1.82 -14.02 -0.93
CA TYR A 163 -3.19 -14.35 -0.55
C TYR A 163 -3.80 -15.42 -1.45
N ARG A 164 -3.60 -15.33 -2.77
CA ARG A 164 -4.08 -16.36 -3.71
C ARG A 164 -3.55 -17.74 -3.39
N SER A 165 -2.23 -17.82 -3.14
CA SER A 165 -1.59 -19.10 -2.83
C SER A 165 -2.10 -19.68 -1.49
N GLN A 166 -2.30 -18.83 -0.48
CA GLN A 166 -2.83 -19.25 0.81
C GLN A 166 -4.28 -19.73 0.74
N PHE A 167 -5.05 -19.17 -0.20
CA PHE A 167 -6.45 -19.54 -0.38
C PHE A 167 -6.65 -20.61 -1.47
N ALA A 168 -5.59 -21.07 -2.15
CA ALA A 168 -5.71 -21.95 -3.32
C ALA A 168 -6.60 -23.17 -3.04
N ASP A 169 -6.37 -23.86 -1.92
CA ASP A 169 -7.12 -25.05 -1.54
C ASP A 169 -8.55 -24.74 -1.06
N LEU A 170 -8.82 -23.49 -0.69
CA LEU A 170 -10.11 -23.05 -0.18
C LEU A 170 -10.99 -22.42 -1.27
N LEU A 171 -10.39 -21.98 -2.39
CA LEU A 171 -11.10 -21.21 -3.42
C LEU A 171 -12.21 -21.99 -4.09
N ASP A 172 -12.08 -23.31 -4.22
CA ASP A 172 -13.03 -24.18 -4.93
C ASP A 172 -13.95 -24.96 -4.00
N THR A 173 -13.55 -25.24 -2.77
CA THR A 173 -14.22 -26.22 -1.90
C THR A 173 -14.75 -25.65 -0.60
N ALA A 174 -14.16 -24.57 -0.07
CA ALA A 174 -14.54 -24.04 1.23
C ALA A 174 -15.82 -23.21 1.20
N ASP A 175 -16.55 -23.25 2.31
CA ASP A 175 -17.61 -22.29 2.55
C ASP A 175 -17.07 -20.87 2.83
N PHE A 176 -17.96 -19.89 2.83
CA PHE A 176 -17.56 -18.49 3.03
C PHE A 176 -16.96 -18.24 4.43
N LYS A 177 -17.46 -18.96 5.44
CA LYS A 177 -16.96 -18.84 6.81
C LYS A 177 -15.51 -19.31 6.90
N ALA A 178 -15.20 -20.47 6.32
CA ALA A 178 -13.83 -20.99 6.30
C ALA A 178 -12.87 -20.04 5.57
N LEU A 179 -13.33 -19.38 4.50
CA LEU A 179 -12.55 -18.37 3.79
C LEU A 179 -12.25 -17.15 4.68
N LEU A 180 -13.21 -16.63 5.43
CA LEU A 180 -13.00 -15.53 6.37
C LEU A 180 -12.07 -15.93 7.52
N ASP A 181 -12.22 -17.14 8.04
CA ASP A 181 -11.38 -17.65 9.12
C ASP A 181 -9.91 -17.79 8.64
N ALA A 182 -9.70 -18.27 7.42
CA ALA A 182 -8.38 -18.36 6.80
C ALA A 182 -7.76 -16.96 6.59
N LEU A 183 -8.55 -15.99 6.13
CA LEU A 183 -8.10 -14.61 5.97
C LEU A 183 -7.62 -14.02 7.30
N LYS A 184 -8.40 -14.16 8.36
CA LYS A 184 -8.06 -13.66 9.70
C LYS A 184 -6.86 -14.38 10.33
N ALA A 185 -6.64 -15.63 9.96
CA ALA A 185 -5.49 -16.41 10.40
C ALA A 185 -4.21 -16.12 9.59
N THR A 186 -4.33 -15.40 8.46
CA THR A 186 -3.20 -15.08 7.59
C THR A 186 -2.20 -14.23 8.32
N LYS A 187 -1.03 -14.79 8.59
CA LYS A 187 0.13 -14.06 9.11
C LYS A 187 1.20 -14.05 8.01
N PHE A 188 1.66 -12.88 7.65
CA PHE A 188 2.85 -12.76 6.81
C PHE A 188 4.09 -13.09 7.64
N GLU A 189 4.23 -14.34 8.04
CA GLU A 189 5.46 -14.83 8.69
C GLU A 189 6.46 -15.21 7.61
N LYS A 190 7.70 -14.74 7.77
CA LYS A 190 8.83 -15.25 7.00
C LYS A 190 9.01 -16.71 7.34
N LYS A 191 8.89 -17.60 6.33
CA LYS A 191 9.55 -18.91 6.40
C LYS A 191 11.04 -18.74 6.19
#